data_74024bec49fba2b5eed301f14a912eff
#
_entry.id   74024bec49fba2b5eed301f14a912eff
#
_cell.length_a   1.000
_cell.length_b   1.000
_cell.length_c   1.000
_cell.angle_alpha   90.00
_cell.angle_beta   90.00
_cell.angle_gamma   90.00
#
_symmetry.space_group_name_H-M   'P 1'
#
loop_
_entity.id
_entity.type
_entity.pdbx_description
1 polymer ?
#
loop_
_entity_poly.entity_id
_entity_poly.type
_entity_poly.pdbx_seq_one_letter_code
_entity_poly.pdbx_strand_id
1 'polypeptide(L)'
;IARRHDARIETQPFAGYGPQKQAAIELAVGEWILLLDADEHLTEGGRATILRELAAPRADGYRLPRQEWLFWRWPHAGTRANRQLRLFRKARGRMNKVPVHAAPEVEGRVLDLAAPFRHYGEPRLADRVDKINRYSSGLVEYKRGKRVRFLALRLLLYPMLAFLKLYVGKRYFLNGWAGFFAAKTQAFYAFLKYAKLLEAGRDPNRSGPGA
;
A
#
# COMPACT_ATOMS: atom_id res chain seq x y z
N ILE A 1 -18.51 9.24 -13.21
CA ILE A 1 -17.81 8.28 -14.09
C ILE A 1 -18.45 6.90 -13.94
N ALA A 2 -18.47 6.27 -12.76
CA ALA A 2 -18.95 4.91 -12.56
C ALA A 2 -20.38 4.65 -13.13
N ARG A 3 -21.34 5.57 -12.94
CA ARG A 3 -22.69 5.47 -13.51
C ARG A 3 -22.74 5.40 -15.04
N ARG A 4 -21.74 5.98 -15.72
CA ARG A 4 -21.65 5.94 -17.21
C ARG A 4 -21.19 4.58 -17.75
N HIS A 5 -20.81 3.69 -16.87
CA HIS A 5 -20.31 2.35 -17.19
C HIS A 5 -21.16 1.27 -16.52
N ASP A 6 -22.43 1.55 -16.20
CA ASP A 6 -23.39 0.65 -15.57
C ASP A 6 -22.86 -0.04 -14.30
N ALA A 7 -21.92 0.61 -13.62
CA ALA A 7 -21.35 0.10 -12.39
C ALA A 7 -22.35 0.23 -11.24
N ARG A 8 -22.52 -0.82 -10.48
CA ARG A 8 -23.26 -0.78 -9.22
C ARG A 8 -22.53 0.16 -8.24
N ILE A 9 -23.26 1.14 -7.72
CA ILE A 9 -22.74 2.14 -6.78
C ILE A 9 -23.45 2.01 -5.45
N GLU A 10 -22.68 1.84 -4.40
CA GLU A 10 -23.18 1.81 -3.02
C GLU A 10 -22.53 2.96 -2.23
N THR A 11 -23.35 3.64 -1.43
CA THR A 11 -22.90 4.74 -0.57
C THR A 11 -23.11 4.35 0.87
N GLN A 12 -22.04 4.43 1.68
CA GLN A 12 -22.11 4.12 3.10
C GLN A 12 -21.18 5.03 3.90
N PRO A 13 -21.44 5.25 5.21
CA PRO A 13 -20.51 5.96 6.07
C PRO A 13 -19.13 5.31 6.08
N PHE A 14 -18.08 6.14 6.13
CA PHE A 14 -16.70 5.62 6.16
C PHE A 14 -16.39 4.97 7.51
N ALA A 15 -16.33 3.66 7.53
CA ALA A 15 -16.00 2.85 8.71
C ALA A 15 -14.51 2.44 8.80
N GLY A 16 -13.66 3.00 7.93
CA GLY A 16 -12.25 2.65 7.77
C GLY A 16 -11.96 1.90 6.47
N TYR A 17 -10.70 1.89 6.05
CA TYR A 17 -10.31 1.30 4.74
C TYR A 17 -10.62 -0.21 4.62
N GLY A 18 -10.39 -0.97 5.70
CA GLY A 18 -10.67 -2.41 5.71
C GLY A 18 -12.17 -2.72 5.58
N PRO A 19 -13.01 -2.22 6.49
CA PRO A 19 -14.46 -2.39 6.41
C PRO A 19 -15.09 -1.91 5.09
N GLN A 20 -14.63 -0.77 4.56
CA GLN A 20 -15.12 -0.24 3.29
C GLN A 20 -14.83 -1.19 2.12
N LYS A 21 -13.61 -1.73 2.04
CA LYS A 21 -13.22 -2.71 1.01
C LYS A 21 -13.91 -4.05 1.21
N GLN A 22 -14.12 -4.47 2.46
CA GLN A 22 -14.84 -5.70 2.78
C GLN A 22 -16.29 -5.63 2.29
N ALA A 23 -16.98 -4.52 2.55
CA ALA A 23 -18.34 -4.30 2.05
C ALA A 23 -18.42 -4.36 0.52
N ALA A 24 -17.44 -3.79 -0.20
CA ALA A 24 -17.37 -3.89 -1.65
C ALA A 24 -17.18 -5.34 -2.13
N ILE A 25 -16.38 -6.15 -1.43
CA ILE A 25 -16.20 -7.58 -1.73
C ILE A 25 -17.51 -8.34 -1.53
N GLU A 26 -18.24 -8.06 -0.45
CA GLU A 26 -19.52 -8.73 -0.14
C GLU A 26 -20.60 -8.41 -1.16
N LEU A 27 -20.68 -7.18 -1.64
CA LEU A 27 -21.62 -6.71 -2.64
C LEU A 27 -21.33 -7.24 -4.07
N ALA A 28 -20.10 -7.64 -4.34
CA ALA A 28 -19.73 -8.19 -5.64
C ALA A 28 -20.45 -9.53 -5.90
N VAL A 29 -20.86 -9.77 -7.14
CA VAL A 29 -21.61 -11.01 -7.53
C VAL A 29 -20.75 -12.02 -8.26
N GLY A 30 -19.56 -11.61 -8.75
CA GLY A 30 -18.67 -12.48 -9.49
C GLY A 30 -17.95 -13.52 -8.61
N GLU A 31 -17.55 -14.63 -9.22
CA GLU A 31 -16.71 -15.65 -8.57
C GLU A 31 -15.33 -15.11 -8.22
N TRP A 32 -14.79 -14.23 -9.03
CA TRP A 32 -13.48 -13.59 -8.85
C TRP A 32 -13.62 -12.12 -8.52
N ILE A 33 -12.81 -11.67 -7.57
CA ILE A 33 -12.69 -10.27 -7.18
C ILE A 33 -11.37 -9.73 -7.70
N LEU A 34 -11.43 -8.62 -8.46
CA LEU A 34 -10.29 -7.77 -8.74
C LEU A 34 -10.45 -6.49 -7.91
N LEU A 35 -9.69 -6.39 -6.83
CA LEU A 35 -9.75 -5.26 -5.89
C LEU A 35 -8.82 -4.14 -6.35
N LEU A 36 -9.38 -3.04 -6.84
CA LEU A 36 -8.66 -1.84 -7.26
C LEU A 36 -9.16 -0.62 -6.49
N ASP A 37 -8.24 0.29 -6.17
CA ASP A 37 -8.57 1.60 -5.62
C ASP A 37 -8.92 2.58 -6.75
N ALA A 38 -9.60 3.70 -6.44
CA ALA A 38 -10.10 4.64 -7.46
C ALA A 38 -8.99 5.32 -8.29
N ASP A 39 -7.76 5.32 -7.78
CA ASP A 39 -6.55 5.83 -8.42
C ASP A 39 -5.68 4.72 -9.05
N GLU A 40 -6.25 3.51 -9.19
CA GLU A 40 -5.59 2.35 -9.79
C GLU A 40 -6.30 1.88 -11.06
N HIS A 41 -5.54 1.38 -12.04
CA HIS A 41 -6.08 0.76 -13.24
C HIS A 41 -5.15 -0.35 -13.76
N LEU A 42 -5.72 -1.34 -14.42
CA LEU A 42 -4.95 -2.37 -15.12
C LEU A 42 -4.27 -1.78 -16.35
N THR A 43 -3.08 -2.29 -16.66
CA THR A 43 -2.52 -2.13 -18.00
C THR A 43 -3.24 -3.08 -18.97
N GLU A 44 -3.24 -2.79 -20.28
CA GLU A 44 -3.84 -3.69 -21.26
C GLU A 44 -3.21 -5.10 -21.22
N GLY A 45 -1.88 -5.19 -21.17
CA GLY A 45 -1.19 -6.46 -20.98
C GLY A 45 -1.54 -7.16 -19.67
N GLY A 46 -1.77 -6.39 -18.60
CA GLY A 46 -2.25 -6.90 -17.31
C GLY A 46 -3.65 -7.50 -17.42
N ARG A 47 -4.57 -6.80 -18.09
CA ARG A 47 -5.93 -7.30 -18.35
C ARG A 47 -5.91 -8.60 -19.15
N ALA A 48 -5.20 -8.64 -20.26
CA ALA A 48 -5.10 -9.85 -21.11
C ALA A 48 -4.51 -11.04 -20.34
N THR A 49 -3.52 -10.79 -19.47
CA THR A 49 -2.92 -11.83 -18.63
C THR A 49 -3.88 -12.36 -17.59
N ILE A 50 -4.68 -11.51 -16.95
CA ILE A 50 -5.71 -11.92 -16.00
C ILE A 50 -6.77 -12.79 -16.70
N LEU A 51 -7.32 -12.34 -17.84
CA LEU A 51 -8.33 -13.10 -18.57
C LEU A 51 -7.84 -14.49 -18.98
N ARG A 52 -6.59 -14.60 -19.43
CA ARG A 52 -5.96 -15.88 -19.78
C ARG A 52 -5.82 -16.79 -18.55
N GLU A 53 -5.39 -16.26 -17.41
CA GLU A 53 -5.24 -17.03 -16.18
C GLU A 53 -6.61 -17.50 -15.64
N LEU A 54 -7.64 -16.67 -15.76
CA LEU A 54 -8.99 -17.00 -15.30
C LEU A 54 -9.69 -18.06 -16.19
N ALA A 55 -9.24 -18.31 -17.41
CA ALA A 55 -9.74 -19.40 -18.24
C ALA A 55 -9.36 -20.79 -17.68
N ALA A 56 -8.21 -20.90 -16.98
CA ALA A 56 -7.76 -22.12 -16.29
C ALA A 56 -6.99 -21.72 -15.01
N PRO A 57 -7.67 -21.35 -13.93
CA PRO A 57 -7.04 -20.80 -12.74
C PRO A 57 -6.18 -21.83 -12.01
N ARG A 58 -4.93 -21.44 -11.65
CA ARG A 58 -3.97 -22.31 -10.96
C ARG A 58 -3.85 -22.03 -9.46
N ALA A 59 -4.56 -21.01 -8.96
CA ALA A 59 -4.52 -20.59 -7.56
C ALA A 59 -5.86 -19.97 -7.13
N ASP A 60 -6.01 -19.76 -5.83
CA ASP A 60 -7.18 -19.09 -5.23
C ASP A 60 -6.98 -17.57 -5.15
N GLY A 61 -5.74 -17.10 -5.28
CA GLY A 61 -5.40 -15.70 -5.29
C GLY A 61 -4.11 -15.39 -6.04
N TYR A 62 -3.98 -14.15 -6.51
CA TYR A 62 -2.83 -13.70 -7.29
C TYR A 62 -2.33 -12.34 -6.82
N ARG A 63 -1.01 -12.25 -6.61
CA ARG A 63 -0.33 -10.99 -6.35
C ARG A 63 0.11 -10.36 -7.67
N LEU A 64 -0.31 -9.13 -7.90
CA LEU A 64 -0.06 -8.37 -9.11
C LEU A 64 1.03 -7.32 -8.86
N PRO A 65 1.94 -7.07 -9.82
CA PRO A 65 2.95 -6.01 -9.73
C PRO A 65 2.28 -4.62 -9.78
N ARG A 66 2.53 -3.78 -8.77
CA ARG A 66 2.04 -2.41 -8.72
C ARG A 66 3.09 -1.44 -9.25
N GLN A 67 2.78 -0.74 -10.32
CA GLN A 67 3.58 0.33 -10.91
C GLN A 67 3.14 1.67 -10.32
N GLU A 68 4.02 2.29 -9.52
CA GLU A 68 3.77 3.60 -8.88
C GLU A 68 4.10 4.73 -9.85
N TRP A 69 3.21 5.72 -9.99
CA TRP A 69 3.58 6.99 -10.63
C TRP A 69 4.65 7.70 -9.82
N LEU A 70 5.78 7.99 -10.43
CA LEU A 70 6.92 8.64 -9.79
C LEU A 70 6.98 10.11 -10.22
N PHE A 71 6.19 10.96 -9.55
CA PHE A 71 6.14 12.41 -9.75
C PHE A 71 5.73 12.84 -11.17
N TRP A 72 6.54 12.56 -12.20
CA TRP A 72 6.33 12.94 -13.60
C TRP A 72 6.51 11.79 -14.60
N ARG A 73 6.71 10.56 -14.15
CA ARG A 73 6.91 9.41 -15.03
C ARG A 73 6.49 8.07 -14.43
N TRP A 74 6.22 7.12 -15.28
CA TRP A 74 6.11 5.72 -14.88
C TRP A 74 7.50 5.12 -14.61
N PRO A 75 7.60 4.09 -13.76
CA PRO A 75 8.88 3.47 -13.46
C PRO A 75 9.49 2.79 -14.68
N HIS A 76 10.82 2.80 -14.72
CA HIS A 76 11.59 2.04 -15.71
C HIS A 76 11.26 0.55 -15.61
N ALA A 77 11.26 -0.19 -16.74
CA ALA A 77 10.90 -1.62 -16.79
C ALA A 77 11.77 -2.50 -15.87
N GLY A 78 13.03 -2.12 -15.64
CA GLY A 78 13.94 -2.80 -14.70
C GLY A 78 13.68 -2.51 -13.22
N THR A 79 12.76 -1.59 -12.88
CA THR A 79 12.39 -1.29 -11.49
C THR A 79 11.61 -2.45 -10.90
N ARG A 80 12.00 -2.93 -9.73
CA ARG A 80 11.31 -4.02 -9.04
C ARG A 80 10.04 -3.53 -8.37
N ALA A 81 8.90 -3.78 -8.98
CA ALA A 81 7.58 -3.44 -8.44
C ALA A 81 7.29 -4.22 -7.14
N ASN A 82 6.53 -3.60 -6.24
CA ASN A 82 5.89 -4.34 -5.15
C ASN A 82 4.74 -5.15 -5.73
N ARG A 83 4.55 -6.35 -5.19
CA ARG A 83 3.42 -7.20 -5.56
C ARG A 83 2.36 -7.14 -4.48
N GLN A 84 1.12 -6.98 -4.88
CA GLN A 84 -0.02 -6.90 -3.96
C GLN A 84 -1.07 -7.92 -4.36
N LEU A 85 -1.66 -8.59 -3.38
CA LEU A 85 -2.80 -9.47 -3.59
C LEU A 85 -3.98 -8.61 -4.04
N ARG A 86 -4.41 -8.78 -5.28
CA ARG A 86 -5.45 -7.96 -5.90
C ARG A 86 -6.53 -8.77 -6.62
N LEU A 87 -6.21 -9.99 -7.04
CA LEU A 87 -7.14 -10.88 -7.72
C LEU A 87 -7.31 -12.15 -6.88
N PHE A 88 -8.54 -12.53 -6.54
CA PHE A 88 -8.80 -13.70 -5.71
C PHE A 88 -10.23 -14.21 -5.86
N ARG A 89 -10.45 -15.50 -5.54
CA ARG A 89 -11.79 -16.09 -5.44
C ARG A 89 -12.56 -15.43 -4.31
N LYS A 90 -13.79 -14.95 -4.59
CA LYS A 90 -14.65 -14.33 -3.59
C LYS A 90 -14.87 -15.24 -2.37
N ALA A 91 -15.12 -16.52 -2.60
CA ALA A 91 -15.39 -17.49 -1.53
C ALA A 91 -14.17 -17.77 -0.62
N ARG A 92 -12.96 -17.37 -1.02
CA ARG A 92 -11.69 -17.61 -0.31
C ARG A 92 -11.02 -16.35 0.21
N GLY A 93 -11.52 -15.16 -0.16
CA GLY A 93 -10.88 -13.89 0.16
C GLY A 93 -11.67 -13.02 1.12
N ARG A 94 -10.95 -12.34 2.02
CA ARG A 94 -11.51 -11.34 2.93
C ARG A 94 -10.48 -10.26 3.24
N MET A 95 -10.91 -9.12 3.74
CA MET A 95 -10.00 -8.11 4.28
C MET A 95 -9.51 -8.52 5.67
N ASN A 96 -8.23 -8.28 5.95
CA ASN A 96 -7.71 -8.43 7.31
C ASN A 96 -8.30 -7.36 8.25
N LYS A 97 -8.19 -7.62 9.56
CA LYS A 97 -8.70 -6.71 10.61
C LYS A 97 -7.68 -5.67 11.06
N VAL A 98 -6.64 -5.40 10.26
CA VAL A 98 -5.57 -4.44 10.62
C VAL A 98 -6.03 -3.02 10.25
N PRO A 99 -6.17 -2.09 11.22
CA PRO A 99 -6.76 -0.77 10.94
C PRO A 99 -5.97 0.09 9.95
N VAL A 100 -4.64 0.06 10.01
CA VAL A 100 -3.77 0.99 9.25
C VAL A 100 -3.24 0.39 7.94
N HIS A 101 -3.20 -0.94 7.82
CA HIS A 101 -2.68 -1.65 6.65
C HIS A 101 -3.67 -2.73 6.21
N ALA A 102 -4.91 -2.30 5.95
CA ALA A 102 -5.93 -3.20 5.44
C ALA A 102 -5.49 -3.82 4.10
N ALA A 103 -5.39 -5.13 4.08
CA ALA A 103 -4.99 -5.91 2.90
C ALA A 103 -5.90 -7.14 2.78
N PRO A 104 -6.18 -7.61 1.56
CA PRO A 104 -6.87 -8.87 1.39
C PRO A 104 -6.02 -10.05 1.86
N GLU A 105 -6.67 -11.05 2.43
CA GLU A 105 -6.13 -12.37 2.79
C GLU A 105 -6.91 -13.43 2.03
N VAL A 106 -6.25 -14.50 1.62
CA VAL A 106 -6.86 -15.59 0.83
C VAL A 106 -6.54 -16.91 1.49
N GLU A 107 -7.56 -17.71 1.70
CA GLU A 107 -7.44 -19.11 2.10
C GLU A 107 -7.17 -19.96 0.87
N GLY A 108 -6.00 -20.64 0.85
CA GLY A 108 -5.58 -21.47 -0.27
C GLY A 108 -4.28 -21.00 -0.93
N ARG A 109 -4.11 -21.41 -2.17
CA ARG A 109 -2.89 -21.16 -2.93
C ARG A 109 -2.87 -19.73 -3.48
N VAL A 110 -1.76 -19.01 -3.23
CA VAL A 110 -1.54 -17.66 -3.77
C VAL A 110 -0.28 -17.67 -4.65
N LEU A 111 -0.41 -17.25 -5.89
CA LEU A 111 0.67 -17.14 -6.86
C LEU A 111 0.95 -15.68 -7.24
N ASP A 112 2.14 -15.46 -7.81
CA ASP A 112 2.49 -14.20 -8.47
C ASP A 112 2.05 -14.26 -9.93
N LEU A 113 1.31 -13.26 -10.39
CA LEU A 113 0.88 -13.14 -11.77
C LEU A 113 1.54 -11.90 -12.42
N ALA A 114 2.07 -12.06 -13.61
CA ALA A 114 2.71 -10.96 -14.35
C ALA A 114 1.67 -10.05 -15.04
N ALA A 115 0.70 -9.58 -14.27
CA ALA A 115 -0.38 -8.70 -14.69
C ALA A 115 -0.25 -7.35 -13.98
N PRO A 116 0.57 -6.40 -14.48
CA PRO A 116 0.80 -5.15 -13.80
C PRO A 116 -0.44 -4.26 -13.79
N PHE A 117 -0.62 -3.55 -12.67
CA PHE A 117 -1.55 -2.44 -12.54
C PHE A 117 -0.82 -1.17 -12.15
N ARG A 118 -1.38 -0.05 -12.53
CA ARG A 118 -0.84 1.30 -12.33
C ARG A 118 -1.56 1.99 -11.20
N HIS A 119 -0.80 2.76 -10.40
CA HIS A 119 -1.30 3.57 -9.31
C HIS A 119 -0.75 4.99 -9.43
N TYR A 120 -1.63 5.97 -9.51
CA TYR A 120 -1.21 7.36 -9.66
C TYR A 120 -0.67 7.97 -8.36
N GLY A 121 -1.26 7.62 -7.23
CA GLY A 121 -0.81 8.10 -5.92
C GLY A 121 -0.71 9.62 -5.84
N GLU A 122 0.31 10.12 -5.13
CA GLU A 122 0.56 11.55 -4.98
C GLU A 122 1.58 12.02 -6.05
N PRO A 123 1.16 12.79 -7.04
CA PRO A 123 2.04 13.23 -8.13
C PRO A 123 3.00 14.34 -7.69
N ARG A 124 2.63 15.19 -6.72
CA ARG A 124 3.47 16.29 -6.24
C ARG A 124 4.22 15.92 -4.97
N LEU A 125 5.42 16.47 -4.82
CA LEU A 125 6.24 16.26 -3.64
C LEU A 125 5.56 16.78 -2.36
N ALA A 126 4.87 17.92 -2.43
CA ALA A 126 4.13 18.48 -1.31
C ALA A 126 3.06 17.52 -0.79
N ASP A 127 2.19 17.01 -1.68
CA ASP A 127 1.13 16.07 -1.32
C ASP A 127 1.70 14.79 -0.67
N ARG A 128 2.85 14.32 -1.17
CA ARG A 128 3.55 13.17 -0.61
C ARG A 128 4.11 13.44 0.77
N VAL A 129 4.68 14.62 1.01
CA VAL A 129 5.18 15.03 2.33
C VAL A 129 4.04 15.15 3.33
N ASP A 130 2.92 15.77 2.94
CA ASP A 130 1.73 15.88 3.78
C ASP A 130 1.16 14.50 4.15
N LYS A 131 1.09 13.60 3.19
CA LYS A 131 0.68 12.21 3.44
C LYS A 131 1.63 11.51 4.42
N ILE A 132 2.94 11.61 4.20
CA ILE A 132 3.97 11.04 5.08
C ILE A 132 3.81 11.58 6.50
N ASN A 133 3.56 12.88 6.65
CA ASN A 133 3.36 13.51 7.95
C ASN A 133 2.11 12.95 8.66
N ARG A 134 0.97 12.88 7.97
CA ARG A 134 -0.28 12.31 8.52
C ARG A 134 -0.13 10.83 8.91
N TYR A 135 0.44 10.01 8.01
CA TYR A 135 0.59 8.57 8.26
C TYR A 135 1.57 8.27 9.41
N SER A 136 2.66 9.04 9.51
CA SER A 136 3.61 8.89 10.62
C SER A 136 2.97 9.25 11.97
N SER A 137 2.08 10.26 12.02
CA SER A 137 1.32 10.62 13.24
C SER A 137 0.30 9.54 13.62
N GLY A 138 -0.49 9.03 12.67
CA GLY A 138 -1.44 7.95 12.94
C GLY A 138 -0.78 6.65 13.44
N LEU A 139 0.46 6.38 13.00
CA LEU A 139 1.22 5.24 13.50
C LEU A 139 1.65 5.40 14.95
N VAL A 140 1.94 6.63 15.40
CA VAL A 140 2.26 6.91 16.81
C VAL A 140 1.07 6.57 17.70
N GLU A 141 -0.13 7.00 17.31
CA GLU A 141 -1.37 6.68 18.04
C GLU A 141 -1.62 5.16 18.10
N TYR A 142 -1.50 4.47 16.97
CA TYR A 142 -1.67 3.01 16.93
C TYR A 142 -0.65 2.26 17.79
N LYS A 143 0.56 2.81 17.97
CA LYS A 143 1.64 2.22 18.79
C LYS A 143 1.68 2.77 20.22
N ARG A 144 0.75 3.61 20.61
CA ARG A 144 0.64 4.13 21.96
C ARG A 144 0.58 2.97 22.97
N GLY A 145 1.44 3.02 23.99
CA GLY A 145 1.56 1.94 24.98
C GLY A 145 2.40 0.72 24.55
N LYS A 146 2.86 0.64 23.30
CA LYS A 146 3.75 -0.44 22.85
C LYS A 146 5.22 -0.01 22.97
N ARG A 147 5.98 -0.65 23.85
CA ARG A 147 7.42 -0.37 24.02
C ARG A 147 8.20 -0.74 22.76
N VAL A 148 8.76 0.24 22.07
CA VAL A 148 9.64 0.02 20.91
C VAL A 148 11.08 -0.04 21.40
N ARG A 149 11.66 -1.24 21.37
CA ARG A 149 13.07 -1.45 21.79
C ARG A 149 14.03 -0.79 20.79
N PHE A 150 15.15 -0.27 21.30
CA PHE A 150 16.23 0.33 20.50
C PHE A 150 15.77 1.48 19.59
N LEU A 151 14.90 2.36 20.09
CA LEU A 151 14.26 3.41 19.30
C LEU A 151 15.28 4.39 18.68
N ALA A 152 16.30 4.80 19.45
CA ALA A 152 17.37 5.67 18.95
C ALA A 152 18.17 5.03 17.80
N LEU A 153 18.53 3.76 17.94
CA LEU A 153 19.24 3.03 16.89
C LEU A 153 18.37 2.90 15.62
N ARG A 154 17.08 2.64 15.79
CA ARG A 154 16.13 2.60 14.67
C ARG A 154 15.98 3.95 13.98
N LEU A 155 15.97 5.04 14.75
CA LEU A 155 15.90 6.40 14.21
C LEU A 155 17.09 6.71 13.30
N LEU A 156 18.28 6.24 13.64
CA LEU A 156 19.49 6.46 12.85
C LEU A 156 19.60 5.51 11.64
N LEU A 157 19.36 4.22 11.84
CA LEU A 157 19.64 3.22 10.80
C LEU A 157 18.50 3.02 9.79
N TYR A 158 17.23 3.06 10.24
CA TYR A 158 16.12 2.72 9.37
C TYR A 158 15.91 3.68 8.18
N PRO A 159 16.13 5.00 8.31
CA PRO A 159 16.07 5.90 7.16
C PRO A 159 17.07 5.53 6.07
N MET A 160 18.30 5.23 6.47
CA MET A 160 19.36 4.81 5.55
C MET A 160 19.02 3.47 4.87
N LEU A 161 18.60 2.48 5.67
CA LEU A 161 18.19 1.18 5.15
C LEU A 161 16.96 1.28 4.23
N ALA A 162 15.99 2.14 4.55
CA ALA A 162 14.83 2.38 3.71
C ALA A 162 15.23 3.00 2.36
N PHE A 163 16.17 3.96 2.37
CA PHE A 163 16.73 4.52 1.15
C PHE A 163 17.42 3.46 0.30
N LEU A 164 18.37 2.72 0.87
CA LEU A 164 19.15 1.69 0.17
C LEU A 164 18.24 0.58 -0.38
N LYS A 165 17.27 0.11 0.43
CA LYS A 165 16.29 -0.89 0.01
C LYS A 165 15.52 -0.44 -1.23
N LEU A 166 15.10 0.82 -1.28
CA LEU A 166 14.31 1.31 -2.41
C LEU A 166 15.22 1.69 -3.58
N TYR A 167 16.24 2.52 -3.35
CA TYR A 167 17.09 3.07 -4.40
C TYR A 167 17.91 1.99 -5.10
N VAL A 168 18.60 1.14 -4.32
CA VAL A 168 19.45 0.06 -4.83
C VAL A 168 18.65 -1.24 -4.96
N GLY A 169 18.04 -1.72 -3.88
CA GLY A 169 17.37 -3.02 -3.84
C GLY A 169 16.19 -3.13 -4.80
N LYS A 170 15.38 -2.08 -4.92
CA LYS A 170 14.25 -2.01 -5.88
C LYS A 170 14.65 -1.38 -7.22
N ARG A 171 15.93 -1.00 -7.40
CA ARG A 171 16.48 -0.39 -8.62
C ARG A 171 15.83 0.94 -9.00
N TYR A 172 15.45 1.75 -8.02
CA TYR A 172 14.86 3.06 -8.28
C TYR A 172 15.84 4.04 -8.90
N PHE A 173 17.16 3.79 -8.79
CA PHE A 173 18.20 4.55 -9.50
C PHE A 173 17.99 4.59 -11.01
N LEU A 174 17.32 3.59 -11.62
CA LEU A 174 16.98 3.56 -13.04
C LEU A 174 15.96 4.66 -13.43
N ASN A 175 15.34 5.32 -12.46
CA ASN A 175 14.34 6.35 -12.69
C ASN A 175 14.91 7.77 -12.55
N GLY A 176 16.24 7.93 -12.44
CA GLY A 176 16.89 9.22 -12.29
C GLY A 176 16.40 9.97 -11.04
N TRP A 177 16.17 11.28 -11.17
CA TRP A 177 15.71 12.13 -10.07
C TRP A 177 14.36 11.71 -9.48
N ALA A 178 13.43 11.22 -10.28
CA ALA A 178 12.15 10.71 -9.76
C ALA A 178 12.36 9.54 -8.80
N GLY A 179 13.25 8.61 -9.13
CA GLY A 179 13.61 7.49 -8.28
C GLY A 179 14.35 7.93 -7.02
N PHE A 180 15.25 8.90 -7.14
CA PHE A 180 15.95 9.48 -5.99
C PHE A 180 14.98 10.16 -5.02
N PHE A 181 14.05 10.99 -5.51
CA PHE A 181 13.03 11.64 -4.68
C PHE A 181 12.13 10.62 -4.00
N ALA A 182 11.71 9.57 -4.71
CA ALA A 182 10.92 8.50 -4.12
C ALA A 182 11.66 7.77 -2.99
N ALA A 183 12.95 7.50 -3.17
CA ALA A 183 13.76 6.84 -2.15
C ALA A 183 14.03 7.77 -0.94
N LYS A 184 14.27 9.07 -1.18
CA LYS A 184 14.44 10.07 -0.10
C LYS A 184 13.18 10.29 0.70
N THR A 185 12.01 10.38 0.05
CA THR A 185 10.73 10.52 0.75
C THR A 185 10.38 9.27 1.57
N GLN A 186 10.73 8.08 1.09
CA GLN A 186 10.58 6.84 1.87
C GLN A 186 11.51 6.81 3.10
N ALA A 187 12.74 7.27 2.95
CA ALA A 187 13.67 7.42 4.08
C ALA A 187 13.15 8.46 5.09
N PHE A 188 12.61 9.58 4.61
CA PHE A 188 12.01 10.61 5.44
C PHE A 188 10.79 10.10 6.22
N TYR A 189 9.94 9.28 5.58
CA TYR A 189 8.85 8.59 6.29
C TYR A 189 9.38 7.69 7.42
N ALA A 190 10.44 6.92 7.16
CA ALA A 190 11.06 6.08 8.17
C ALA A 190 11.64 6.91 9.33
N PHE A 191 12.26 8.06 9.04
CA PHE A 191 12.74 9.01 10.05
C PHE A 191 11.58 9.55 10.88
N LEU A 192 10.58 10.18 10.27
CA LEU A 192 9.44 10.78 10.99
C LEU A 192 8.72 9.77 11.88
N LYS A 193 8.56 8.55 11.41
CA LYS A 193 7.93 7.48 12.20
C LYS A 193 8.62 7.24 13.53
N TYR A 194 9.95 7.17 13.55
CA TYR A 194 10.71 6.91 14.78
C TYR A 194 10.97 8.17 15.59
N ALA A 195 11.15 9.32 14.93
CA ALA A 195 11.29 10.61 15.60
C ALA A 195 10.05 10.96 16.43
N LYS A 196 8.86 10.86 15.82
CA LYS A 196 7.59 11.11 16.52
C LYS A 196 7.30 10.10 17.64
N LEU A 197 7.73 8.84 17.49
CA LEU A 197 7.63 7.87 18.58
C LEU A 197 8.56 8.22 19.75
N LEU A 198 9.76 8.75 19.46
CA LEU A 198 10.68 9.20 20.48
C LEU A 198 10.18 10.46 21.19
N GLU A 199 9.67 11.43 20.42
CA GLU A 199 9.04 12.65 20.91
C GLU A 199 7.85 12.32 21.85
N ALA A 200 6.92 11.47 21.40
CA ALA A 200 5.76 11.06 22.18
C ALA A 200 6.12 10.32 23.48
N GLY A 201 7.25 9.62 23.51
CA GLY A 201 7.75 8.97 24.73
C GLY A 201 8.46 9.91 25.72
N ARG A 202 8.75 11.14 25.31
CA ARG A 202 9.41 12.17 26.14
C ARG A 202 8.48 13.30 26.56
N ASP A 203 7.26 13.36 26.03
CA ASP A 203 6.27 14.39 26.37
C ASP A 203 5.59 14.05 27.72
N PRO A 204 5.90 14.78 28.82
CA PRO A 204 5.33 14.51 30.15
C PRO A 204 3.80 14.72 30.18
N ASN A 205 3.25 15.58 29.32
CA ASN A 205 1.79 15.83 29.23
C ASN A 205 1.06 14.76 28.43
N ARG A 206 1.75 13.87 27.75
CA ARG A 206 1.21 12.75 26.99
C ARG A 206 1.32 11.40 27.68
N SER A 207 2.02 11.34 28.84
CA SER A 207 2.02 10.21 29.75
C SER A 207 0.70 10.26 30.52
N GLY A 208 -0.26 9.39 30.17
CA GLY A 208 -1.51 9.27 30.92
C GLY A 208 -1.24 8.94 32.39
N PRO A 209 -2.16 9.23 33.34
CA PRO A 209 -2.00 8.92 34.75
C PRO A 209 -1.91 7.40 34.92
N GLY A 210 -0.72 6.89 35.21
CA GLY A 210 -0.46 5.47 35.46
C GLY A 210 0.80 4.94 34.78
N ALA A 211 1.97 5.50 35.12
CA ALA A 211 3.27 4.85 34.91
C ALA A 211 3.88 4.50 36.27
#